data_59c582a9640a0bb73a55527f67df7976
#
_entry.id   59c582a9640a0bb73a55527f67df7976
#
_cell.length_a   1.000
_cell.length_b   1.000
_cell.length_c   1.000
_cell.angle_alpha   90.00
_cell.angle_beta   90.00
_cell.angle_gamma   90.00
#
_symmetry.space_group_name_H-M   'P 1'
#
loop_
_entity.id
_entity.type
_entity.pdbx_description
1 polymer ?
#
loop_
_entity_poly.entity_id
_entity_poly.type
_entity_poly.pdbx_seq_one_letter_code
_entity_poly.pdbx_strand_id
1 'polypeptide(L)'
;MTHANAPLTPTGRLRMVQRHLHDGIPQAHVAAEFRVSRPTVATWVARYRAQGEAGLQDLPSRPHRSPAQLDPVLVAQIHALRRERKWSARRIHHHLVSEGHRVCLRTVGRWLHRLGISRLPDLAPTGEDLRQRPQKITARAPGHMVHLDVKKIGRIPEGGGWRAHGRDSENARAAKRGPGRRVGYTYLHSAIDGFTRLAYTEALEDEQAVTTIGFFCRARAFFAAHGIRIDRVITDNGNNYRAVDFTAKVVSLGGRHHRIRPYTPRHNGKVERYNRLMVDEVLYARPYTSETARREALAVWVNHYNYHRPHTSCGNAPPASLAPATSCPPTARLRTLPPSPPRSGWVTPG
;
A
#
# COMPACT_ATOMS: atom_id res chain seq x y z
N MET A 1 -16.66 -27.26 -15.22
CA MET A 1 -16.87 -27.73 -13.83
C MET A 1 -18.35 -27.66 -13.55
N THR A 2 -18.94 -28.77 -13.18
CA THR A 2 -20.36 -28.84 -12.80
C THR A 2 -20.55 -28.09 -11.49
N HIS A 3 -21.54 -27.20 -11.40
CA HIS A 3 -21.85 -26.48 -10.16
C HIS A 3 -22.26 -27.49 -9.07
N ALA A 4 -21.76 -27.33 -7.83
CA ALA A 4 -22.03 -28.25 -6.72
C ALA A 4 -23.52 -28.48 -6.45
N ASN A 5 -24.34 -27.49 -6.76
CA ASN A 5 -25.82 -27.51 -6.61
C ASN A 5 -26.56 -27.82 -7.92
N ALA A 6 -25.88 -28.38 -8.94
CA ALA A 6 -26.59 -28.77 -10.16
C ALA A 6 -27.55 -29.92 -9.88
N PRO A 7 -28.82 -29.82 -10.29
CA PRO A 7 -29.83 -30.87 -10.03
C PRO A 7 -29.45 -32.23 -10.61
N LEU A 8 -28.64 -32.24 -11.67
CA LEU A 8 -28.11 -33.45 -12.34
C LEU A 8 -26.63 -33.29 -12.66
N THR A 9 -25.81 -34.14 -12.06
CA THR A 9 -24.41 -34.35 -12.45
C THR A 9 -24.30 -35.13 -13.75
N PRO A 10 -23.16 -35.14 -14.47
CA PRO A 10 -22.99 -36.02 -15.66
C PRO A 10 -23.32 -37.47 -15.40
N THR A 11 -22.96 -38.01 -14.22
CA THR A 11 -23.30 -39.38 -13.80
C THR A 11 -24.82 -39.52 -13.56
N GLY A 12 -25.48 -38.52 -12.98
CA GLY A 12 -26.93 -38.55 -12.81
C GLY A 12 -27.67 -38.49 -14.15
N ARG A 13 -27.16 -37.73 -15.13
CA ARG A 13 -27.67 -37.69 -16.51
C ARG A 13 -27.51 -39.02 -17.22
N LEU A 14 -26.38 -39.67 -17.04
CA LEU A 14 -26.14 -41.01 -17.60
C LEU A 14 -27.13 -42.03 -17.06
N ARG A 15 -27.31 -42.11 -15.75
CA ARG A 15 -28.32 -42.97 -15.13
C ARG A 15 -29.73 -42.70 -15.64
N MET A 16 -30.11 -41.43 -15.72
CA MET A 16 -31.43 -41.01 -16.23
C MET A 16 -31.63 -41.45 -17.69
N VAL A 17 -30.63 -41.32 -18.55
CA VAL A 17 -30.69 -41.76 -19.95
C VAL A 17 -30.77 -43.29 -20.05
N GLN A 18 -29.98 -43.99 -19.24
CA GLN A 18 -29.97 -45.45 -19.20
C GLN A 18 -31.32 -46.04 -18.78
N ARG A 19 -32.00 -45.42 -17.79
CA ARG A 19 -33.36 -45.82 -17.36
C ARG A 19 -34.36 -45.77 -18.51
N HIS A 20 -34.19 -44.82 -19.44
CA HIS A 20 -35.07 -44.73 -20.61
C HIS A 20 -34.64 -45.70 -21.72
N LEU A 21 -33.35 -45.74 -22.07
CA LEU A 21 -32.84 -46.46 -23.25
C LEU A 21 -32.64 -47.94 -23.01
N HIS A 22 -32.18 -48.36 -21.83
CA HIS A 22 -31.92 -49.76 -21.49
C HIS A 22 -33.08 -50.45 -20.75
N ASP A 23 -33.65 -49.74 -19.76
CA ASP A 23 -34.74 -50.31 -18.95
C ASP A 23 -36.12 -50.09 -19.61
N GLY A 24 -36.21 -49.38 -20.72
CA GLY A 24 -37.42 -49.15 -21.49
C GLY A 24 -38.47 -48.25 -20.81
N ILE A 25 -38.13 -47.57 -19.75
CA ILE A 25 -39.07 -46.75 -18.97
C ILE A 25 -39.44 -45.48 -19.76
N PRO A 26 -40.76 -45.17 -19.88
CA PRO A 26 -41.21 -43.93 -20.56
C PRO A 26 -40.58 -42.66 -19.96
N GLN A 27 -40.24 -41.70 -20.82
CA GLN A 27 -39.58 -40.45 -20.39
C GLN A 27 -40.35 -39.67 -19.31
N ALA A 28 -41.69 -39.78 -19.27
CA ALA A 28 -42.50 -39.13 -18.25
C ALA A 28 -42.24 -39.72 -16.86
N HIS A 29 -42.10 -41.06 -16.75
CA HIS A 29 -41.82 -41.74 -15.50
C HIS A 29 -40.40 -41.50 -15.03
N VAL A 30 -39.42 -41.50 -15.97
CA VAL A 30 -38.02 -41.12 -15.67
C VAL A 30 -37.95 -39.71 -15.16
N ALA A 31 -38.70 -38.77 -15.78
CA ALA A 31 -38.73 -37.38 -15.34
C ALA A 31 -39.24 -37.24 -13.89
N ALA A 32 -40.28 -38.01 -13.54
CA ALA A 32 -40.79 -38.03 -12.16
C ALA A 32 -39.77 -38.64 -11.17
N GLU A 33 -39.14 -39.75 -11.51
CA GLU A 33 -38.10 -40.43 -10.71
C GLU A 33 -36.92 -39.48 -10.39
N PHE A 34 -36.43 -38.75 -11.39
CA PHE A 34 -35.31 -37.82 -11.24
C PHE A 34 -35.72 -36.42 -10.86
N ARG A 35 -36.99 -36.16 -10.63
CA ARG A 35 -37.58 -34.84 -10.27
C ARG A 35 -37.19 -33.72 -11.25
N VAL A 36 -37.23 -34.04 -12.54
CA VAL A 36 -36.95 -33.09 -13.62
C VAL A 36 -38.15 -33.02 -14.59
N SER A 37 -38.14 -32.03 -15.49
CA SER A 37 -39.20 -31.97 -16.52
C SER A 37 -38.98 -33.01 -17.63
N ARG A 38 -40.04 -33.49 -18.26
CA ARG A 38 -39.94 -34.38 -19.43
C ARG A 38 -39.07 -33.82 -20.57
N PRO A 39 -39.15 -32.53 -20.93
CA PRO A 39 -38.23 -31.94 -21.90
C PRO A 39 -36.76 -32.06 -21.52
N THR A 40 -36.42 -32.00 -20.24
CA THR A 40 -35.07 -32.20 -19.74
C THR A 40 -34.55 -33.60 -20.08
N VAL A 41 -35.38 -34.66 -19.81
CA VAL A 41 -35.03 -36.04 -20.15
C VAL A 41 -34.87 -36.17 -21.66
N ALA A 42 -35.81 -35.65 -22.46
CA ALA A 42 -35.74 -35.71 -23.92
C ALA A 42 -34.43 -35.06 -24.48
N THR A 43 -34.06 -33.91 -23.92
CA THR A 43 -32.83 -33.20 -24.31
C THR A 43 -31.59 -34.06 -24.05
N TRP A 44 -31.48 -34.66 -22.87
CA TRP A 44 -30.31 -35.47 -22.52
C TRP A 44 -30.27 -36.78 -23.29
N VAL A 45 -31.43 -37.41 -23.55
CA VAL A 45 -31.52 -38.60 -24.42
C VAL A 45 -31.07 -38.28 -25.85
N ALA A 46 -31.53 -37.16 -26.42
CA ALA A 46 -31.15 -36.75 -27.75
C ALA A 46 -29.63 -36.47 -27.84
N ARG A 47 -29.07 -35.80 -26.85
CA ARG A 47 -27.62 -35.53 -26.79
C ARG A 47 -26.78 -36.79 -26.61
N TYR A 48 -27.25 -37.74 -25.81
CA TYR A 48 -26.59 -39.02 -25.64
C TYR A 48 -26.62 -39.85 -26.93
N ARG A 49 -27.74 -39.88 -27.64
CA ARG A 49 -27.86 -40.53 -28.96
C ARG A 49 -26.94 -39.96 -30.00
N ALA A 50 -26.72 -38.64 -29.98
CA ALA A 50 -25.87 -37.93 -30.92
C ALA A 50 -24.36 -38.03 -30.61
N GLN A 51 -23.96 -38.06 -29.36
CA GLN A 51 -22.58 -37.88 -28.93
C GLN A 51 -22.12 -38.84 -27.84
N GLY A 52 -22.92 -39.84 -27.48
CA GLY A 52 -22.62 -40.75 -26.39
C GLY A 52 -22.48 -40.02 -25.04
N GLU A 53 -21.64 -40.56 -24.17
CA GLU A 53 -21.39 -39.97 -22.84
C GLU A 53 -20.79 -38.56 -22.90
N ALA A 54 -20.05 -38.22 -23.95
CA ALA A 54 -19.51 -36.88 -24.14
C ALA A 54 -20.63 -35.82 -24.27
N GLY A 55 -21.79 -36.19 -24.81
CA GLY A 55 -22.97 -35.34 -24.89
C GLY A 55 -23.59 -34.98 -23.54
N LEU A 56 -23.25 -35.69 -22.47
CA LEU A 56 -23.77 -35.45 -21.12
C LEU A 56 -22.98 -34.41 -20.34
N GLN A 57 -21.87 -33.93 -20.88
CA GLN A 57 -21.09 -32.84 -20.27
C GLN A 57 -21.78 -31.51 -20.41
N ASP A 58 -21.44 -30.57 -19.49
CA ASP A 58 -21.95 -29.21 -19.57
C ASP A 58 -21.34 -28.48 -20.77
N LEU A 59 -22.18 -27.86 -21.58
CA LEU A 59 -21.75 -26.96 -22.62
C LEU A 59 -21.43 -25.58 -22.03
N PRO A 60 -20.44 -24.85 -22.56
CA PRO A 60 -20.19 -23.49 -22.13
C PRO A 60 -21.43 -22.61 -22.36
N SER A 61 -21.85 -21.90 -21.32
CA SER A 61 -23.02 -20.99 -21.34
C SER A 61 -22.75 -19.69 -22.14
N ARG A 62 -21.55 -19.55 -22.72
CA ARG A 62 -21.20 -18.36 -23.49
C ARG A 62 -21.94 -18.35 -24.83
N PRO A 63 -22.57 -17.22 -25.22
CA PRO A 63 -23.17 -17.06 -26.52
C PRO A 63 -22.10 -17.28 -27.61
N HIS A 64 -22.44 -18.01 -28.68
CA HIS A 64 -21.56 -18.20 -29.85
C HIS A 64 -21.31 -16.89 -30.58
N ARG A 65 -22.23 -15.94 -30.52
CA ARG A 65 -22.10 -14.60 -31.08
C ARG A 65 -22.30 -13.56 -30.01
N SER A 66 -21.44 -12.54 -30.02
CA SER A 66 -21.55 -11.35 -29.15
C SER A 66 -21.66 -10.12 -30.06
N PRO A 67 -22.88 -9.61 -30.31
CA PRO A 67 -23.09 -8.44 -31.20
C PRO A 67 -22.33 -7.19 -30.74
N ALA A 68 -22.06 -7.09 -29.44
CA ALA A 68 -21.29 -5.98 -28.86
C ALA A 68 -19.79 -6.26 -28.76
N GLN A 69 -19.27 -7.28 -29.47
CA GLN A 69 -17.85 -7.55 -29.52
C GLN A 69 -17.15 -6.44 -30.29
N LEU A 70 -16.03 -5.96 -29.77
CA LEU A 70 -15.22 -4.95 -30.45
C LEU A 70 -14.68 -5.50 -31.78
N ASP A 71 -14.69 -4.67 -32.82
CA ASP A 71 -14.15 -5.01 -34.12
C ASP A 71 -12.69 -5.50 -33.99
N PRO A 72 -12.33 -6.63 -34.62
CA PRO A 72 -10.96 -7.14 -34.63
C PRO A 72 -9.94 -6.10 -35.14
N VAL A 73 -10.29 -5.24 -36.09
CA VAL A 73 -9.41 -4.16 -36.56
C VAL A 73 -9.10 -3.18 -35.44
N LEU A 74 -10.12 -2.78 -34.69
CA LEU A 74 -9.92 -1.87 -33.55
C LEU A 74 -9.12 -2.53 -32.42
N VAL A 75 -9.26 -3.82 -32.22
CA VAL A 75 -8.43 -4.59 -31.27
C VAL A 75 -6.97 -4.61 -31.71
N ALA A 76 -6.70 -4.81 -33.00
CA ALA A 76 -5.34 -4.75 -33.55
C ALA A 76 -4.73 -3.35 -33.40
N GLN A 77 -5.50 -2.29 -33.59
CA GLN A 77 -5.07 -0.91 -33.38
C GLN A 77 -4.72 -0.65 -31.88
N ILE A 78 -5.56 -1.11 -30.97
CA ILE A 78 -5.26 -1.05 -29.51
C ILE A 78 -3.94 -1.76 -29.22
N HIS A 79 -3.71 -2.94 -29.79
CA HIS A 79 -2.48 -3.71 -29.62
C HIS A 79 -1.26 -2.94 -30.16
N ALA A 80 -1.32 -2.41 -31.38
CA ALA A 80 -0.24 -1.66 -32.01
C ALA A 80 0.12 -0.41 -31.19
N LEU A 81 -0.87 0.42 -30.85
CA LEU A 81 -0.66 1.62 -30.02
C LEU A 81 -0.01 1.29 -28.66
N ARG A 82 -0.38 0.17 -28.07
CA ARG A 82 0.21 -0.27 -26.81
C ARG A 82 1.65 -0.72 -26.96
N ARG A 83 1.97 -1.52 -27.97
CA ARG A 83 3.33 -2.04 -28.19
C ARG A 83 4.29 -0.98 -28.70
N GLU A 84 3.91 -0.24 -29.74
CA GLU A 84 4.78 0.72 -30.42
C GLU A 84 4.94 2.02 -29.63
N ARG A 85 3.81 2.59 -29.18
CA ARG A 85 3.79 3.88 -28.46
C ARG A 85 3.88 3.74 -26.94
N LYS A 86 3.74 2.52 -26.39
CA LYS A 86 3.70 2.23 -24.94
C LYS A 86 2.65 3.05 -24.19
N TRP A 87 1.56 3.42 -24.86
CA TRP A 87 0.51 4.28 -24.30
C TRP A 87 -0.31 3.55 -23.25
N SER A 88 -0.77 4.31 -22.25
CA SER A 88 -1.72 3.80 -21.24
C SER A 88 -3.11 3.59 -21.84
N ALA A 89 -3.94 2.76 -21.21
CA ALA A 89 -5.33 2.55 -21.62
C ALA A 89 -6.10 3.86 -21.80
N ARG A 90 -5.89 4.85 -20.92
CA ARG A 90 -6.53 6.17 -21.00
C ARG A 90 -6.10 6.94 -22.23
N ARG A 91 -4.82 6.93 -22.59
CA ARG A 91 -4.30 7.62 -23.76
C ARG A 91 -4.77 6.96 -25.05
N ILE A 92 -4.78 5.62 -25.10
CA ILE A 92 -5.33 4.85 -26.23
C ILE A 92 -6.82 5.16 -26.41
N HIS A 93 -7.59 5.11 -25.33
CA HIS A 93 -9.02 5.46 -25.36
C HIS A 93 -9.25 6.86 -25.94
N HIS A 94 -8.53 7.87 -25.43
CA HIS A 94 -8.68 9.26 -25.91
C HIS A 94 -8.38 9.37 -27.41
N HIS A 95 -7.32 8.71 -27.89
CA HIS A 95 -6.95 8.70 -29.30
C HIS A 95 -8.02 8.05 -30.16
N LEU A 96 -8.51 6.87 -29.77
CA LEU A 96 -9.57 6.18 -30.53
C LEU A 96 -10.87 7.00 -30.57
N VAL A 97 -11.23 7.67 -29.49
CA VAL A 97 -12.41 8.56 -29.48
C VAL A 97 -12.18 9.77 -30.40
N SER A 98 -10.98 10.34 -30.44
CA SER A 98 -10.67 11.45 -31.37
C SER A 98 -10.69 11.03 -32.86
N GLU A 99 -10.48 9.74 -33.15
CA GLU A 99 -10.65 9.16 -34.48
C GLU A 99 -12.10 8.73 -34.77
N GLY A 100 -13.05 9.02 -33.88
CA GLY A 100 -14.47 8.75 -34.08
C GLY A 100 -14.93 7.35 -33.61
N HIS A 101 -14.05 6.54 -33.00
CA HIS A 101 -14.44 5.22 -32.56
C HIS A 101 -15.25 5.28 -31.24
N ARG A 102 -16.36 4.57 -31.19
CA ARG A 102 -17.20 4.43 -30.00
C ARG A 102 -16.69 3.29 -29.10
N VAL A 103 -15.74 3.57 -28.23
CA VAL A 103 -15.18 2.60 -27.30
C VAL A 103 -15.06 3.23 -25.91
N CYS A 104 -15.38 2.50 -24.84
CA CYS A 104 -15.17 3.02 -23.50
C CYS A 104 -13.80 2.61 -22.93
N LEU A 105 -13.27 3.42 -22.00
CA LEU A 105 -11.99 3.17 -21.34
C LEU A 105 -11.88 1.76 -20.72
N ARG A 106 -12.97 1.29 -20.10
CA ARG A 106 -13.02 -0.04 -19.50
C ARG A 106 -12.86 -1.15 -20.52
N THR A 107 -13.39 -0.97 -21.75
CA THR A 107 -13.23 -1.93 -22.85
C THR A 107 -11.79 -1.98 -23.32
N VAL A 108 -11.13 -0.82 -23.50
CA VAL A 108 -9.70 -0.77 -23.83
C VAL A 108 -8.86 -1.49 -22.76
N GLY A 109 -9.08 -1.20 -21.48
CA GLY A 109 -8.39 -1.88 -20.39
C GLY A 109 -8.59 -3.40 -20.37
N ARG A 110 -9.82 -3.86 -20.67
CA ARG A 110 -10.18 -5.27 -20.74
C ARG A 110 -9.46 -5.98 -21.89
N TRP A 111 -9.33 -5.33 -23.04
CA TRP A 111 -8.59 -5.88 -24.17
C TRP A 111 -7.09 -5.91 -23.92
N LEU A 112 -6.50 -4.88 -23.33
CA LEU A 112 -5.09 -4.92 -22.93
C LEU A 112 -4.80 -6.08 -21.96
N HIS A 113 -5.74 -6.40 -21.07
CA HIS A 113 -5.63 -7.55 -20.18
C HIS A 113 -5.73 -8.88 -20.92
N ARG A 114 -6.71 -9.03 -21.83
CA ARG A 114 -6.88 -10.25 -22.64
C ARG A 114 -5.69 -10.52 -23.55
N LEU A 115 -5.06 -9.46 -24.06
CA LEU A 115 -3.87 -9.52 -24.91
C LEU A 115 -2.56 -9.75 -24.09
N GLY A 116 -2.63 -9.80 -22.76
CA GLY A 116 -1.46 -9.98 -21.90
C GLY A 116 -0.49 -8.80 -21.86
N ILE A 117 -0.93 -7.59 -22.27
CA ILE A 117 -0.09 -6.39 -22.41
C ILE A 117 -0.54 -5.23 -21.50
N SER A 118 -1.18 -5.53 -20.40
CA SER A 118 -1.69 -4.52 -19.46
C SER A 118 -0.59 -3.68 -18.83
N ARG A 119 0.50 -4.30 -18.45
CA ARG A 119 1.62 -3.64 -17.76
C ARG A 119 2.75 -3.34 -18.74
N LEU A 120 3.57 -2.34 -18.44
CA LEU A 120 4.75 -2.03 -19.27
C LEU A 120 5.77 -3.18 -19.35
N PRO A 121 6.02 -3.95 -18.27
CA PRO A 121 6.89 -5.14 -18.37
C PRO A 121 6.37 -6.20 -19.34
N ASP A 122 5.05 -6.34 -19.50
CA ASP A 122 4.45 -7.31 -20.41
C ASP A 122 4.75 -7.01 -21.91
N LEU A 123 5.30 -5.83 -22.20
CA LEU A 123 5.69 -5.39 -23.55
C LEU A 123 7.11 -5.80 -23.94
N ALA A 124 7.88 -6.38 -23.03
CA ALA A 124 9.23 -6.83 -23.30
C ALA A 124 9.20 -7.96 -24.38
N PRO A 125 10.11 -7.96 -25.37
CA PRO A 125 10.13 -8.97 -26.44
C PRO A 125 10.27 -10.41 -25.93
N THR A 126 10.97 -10.60 -24.81
CA THR A 126 11.22 -11.89 -24.17
C THR A 126 10.12 -12.33 -23.22
N GLY A 127 9.14 -11.47 -22.91
CA GLY A 127 8.16 -11.74 -21.84
C GLY A 127 8.75 -11.80 -20.43
N GLU A 128 10.07 -11.75 -20.31
CA GLU A 128 10.77 -11.69 -19.04
C GLU A 128 10.71 -10.27 -18.48
N ASP A 129 10.33 -10.14 -17.21
CA ASP A 129 10.48 -8.91 -16.45
C ASP A 129 11.98 -8.72 -16.17
N LEU A 130 12.70 -8.13 -17.13
CA LEU A 130 14.12 -7.80 -17.02
C LEU A 130 14.42 -6.86 -15.85
N ARG A 131 13.43 -6.28 -15.23
CA ARG A 131 13.55 -5.64 -13.93
C ARG A 131 13.57 -6.76 -12.89
N GLN A 132 14.76 -7.13 -12.46
CA GLN A 132 14.91 -7.89 -11.22
C GLN A 132 14.00 -7.24 -10.20
N ARG A 133 12.96 -7.96 -9.75
CA ARG A 133 12.11 -7.47 -8.66
C ARG A 133 13.04 -7.16 -7.51
N PRO A 134 13.19 -5.89 -7.10
CA PRO A 134 14.14 -5.57 -6.05
C PRO A 134 13.78 -6.42 -4.85
N GLN A 135 14.73 -7.21 -4.37
CA GLN A 135 14.51 -8.08 -3.23
C GLN A 135 14.00 -7.21 -2.09
N LYS A 136 12.86 -7.58 -1.55
CA LYS A 136 12.26 -6.88 -0.42
C LYS A 136 13.17 -7.06 0.79
N ILE A 137 13.87 -5.98 1.17
CA ILE A 137 14.71 -5.99 2.37
C ILE A 137 13.78 -6.06 3.58
N THR A 138 13.72 -7.22 4.22
CA THR A 138 12.86 -7.46 5.39
C THR A 138 13.74 -7.67 6.62
N ALA A 139 13.47 -6.92 7.68
CA ALA A 139 14.09 -7.16 8.97
C ALA A 139 13.64 -8.52 9.51
N ARG A 140 14.56 -9.32 10.03
CA ARG A 140 14.31 -10.69 10.50
C ARG A 140 14.05 -10.78 11.99
N ALA A 141 14.55 -9.81 12.74
CA ALA A 141 14.46 -9.73 14.20
C ALA A 141 14.51 -8.26 14.64
N PRO A 142 14.11 -7.95 15.89
CA PRO A 142 14.31 -6.63 16.48
C PRO A 142 15.79 -6.21 16.41
N GLY A 143 16.04 -4.97 15.96
CA GLY A 143 17.38 -4.41 15.81
C GLY A 143 18.17 -4.86 14.57
N HIS A 144 17.70 -5.86 13.83
CA HIS A 144 18.39 -6.30 12.61
C HIS A 144 18.64 -5.16 11.61
N MET A 145 17.68 -4.23 11.48
CA MET A 145 17.80 -3.04 10.66
C MET A 145 17.05 -1.87 11.32
N VAL A 146 17.78 -0.85 11.68
CA VAL A 146 17.18 0.43 12.14
C VAL A 146 17.38 1.46 11.04
N HIS A 147 16.27 2.06 10.60
CA HIS A 147 16.25 3.05 9.54
C HIS A 147 16.31 4.45 10.15
N LEU A 148 17.25 5.28 9.68
CA LEU A 148 17.38 6.67 10.09
C LEU A 148 17.01 7.59 8.94
N ASP A 149 16.40 8.72 9.29
CA ASP A 149 16.08 9.80 8.36
C ASP A 149 15.98 11.14 9.10
N VAL A 150 16.19 12.23 8.37
CA VAL A 150 16.01 13.59 8.87
C VAL A 150 14.93 14.28 8.05
N LYS A 151 13.87 14.72 8.71
CA LYS A 151 12.82 15.50 8.09
C LYS A 151 12.90 16.96 8.48
N LYS A 152 13.18 17.80 7.49
CA LYS A 152 13.23 19.27 7.65
C LYS A 152 11.80 19.84 7.60
N ILE A 153 11.43 20.62 8.60
CA ILE A 153 10.14 21.31 8.70
C ILE A 153 10.33 22.78 9.06
N GLY A 154 9.50 23.67 8.48
CA GLY A 154 9.53 25.08 8.85
C GLY A 154 9.14 25.27 10.31
N ARG A 155 9.84 26.13 11.05
CA ARG A 155 9.47 26.52 12.41
C ARG A 155 8.18 27.33 12.42
N ILE A 156 7.48 27.27 13.54
CA ILE A 156 6.30 28.05 13.78
C ILE A 156 6.74 29.30 14.57
N PRO A 157 6.43 30.51 14.06
CA PRO A 157 6.70 31.75 14.81
C PRO A 157 5.84 31.81 16.07
N GLU A 158 6.28 32.55 17.07
CA GLU A 158 5.48 32.86 18.25
C GLU A 158 4.15 33.51 17.86
N GLY A 159 3.08 33.10 18.51
CA GLY A 159 1.72 33.48 18.14
C GLY A 159 1.12 32.68 16.99
N GLY A 160 1.89 31.77 16.35
CA GLY A 160 1.46 30.97 15.23
C GLY A 160 1.74 31.61 13.87
N GLY A 161 1.71 30.84 12.82
CA GLY A 161 1.93 31.27 11.45
C GLY A 161 0.65 31.24 10.62
N TRP A 162 0.79 31.28 9.29
CA TRP A 162 -0.32 31.28 8.34
C TRP A 162 -1.29 30.08 8.50
N ARG A 163 -0.86 28.98 9.07
CA ARG A 163 -1.73 27.82 9.34
C ARG A 163 -2.68 28.06 10.51
N ALA A 164 -2.30 28.91 11.47
CA ALA A 164 -3.15 29.27 12.61
C ALA A 164 -4.12 30.42 12.27
N HIS A 165 -3.68 31.35 11.44
CA HIS A 165 -4.41 32.60 11.22
C HIS A 165 -4.89 32.80 9.77
N GLY A 166 -4.55 31.91 8.84
CA GLY A 166 -4.80 32.10 7.40
C GLY A 166 -3.64 32.80 6.68
N ARG A 167 -3.52 32.57 5.36
CA ARG A 167 -2.40 33.09 4.55
C ARG A 167 -2.39 34.62 4.44
N ASP A 168 -3.55 35.22 4.48
CA ASP A 168 -3.73 36.67 4.28
C ASP A 168 -3.87 37.44 5.58
N SER A 169 -3.73 36.79 6.73
CA SER A 169 -3.78 37.43 8.03
C SER A 169 -2.59 38.37 8.25
N GLU A 170 -2.82 39.40 9.05
CA GLU A 170 -1.77 40.37 9.41
C GLU A 170 -0.61 39.71 10.15
N ASN A 171 -0.89 38.72 11.03
CA ASN A 171 0.12 37.92 11.72
C ASN A 171 0.97 37.08 10.74
N ALA A 172 0.38 36.52 9.69
CA ALA A 172 1.12 35.76 8.67
C ALA A 172 1.98 36.73 7.81
N ARG A 173 1.53 37.95 7.57
CA ARG A 173 2.31 38.98 6.85
C ARG A 173 3.43 39.52 7.74
N ALA A 174 3.16 39.79 9.02
CA ALA A 174 4.16 40.27 9.98
C ALA A 174 5.30 39.26 10.17
N ALA A 175 4.99 37.95 10.22
CA ALA A 175 5.98 36.88 10.30
C ALA A 175 6.94 36.83 9.08
N LYS A 176 6.54 37.42 7.93
CA LYS A 176 7.36 37.48 6.70
C LYS A 176 8.18 38.77 6.58
N ARG A 177 7.76 39.86 7.23
CA ARG A 177 8.27 41.23 6.99
C ARG A 177 9.34 41.69 7.96
N GLY A 178 9.65 40.98 9.04
CA GLY A 178 10.63 41.42 10.03
C GLY A 178 12.07 41.30 9.51
N PRO A 179 12.91 42.35 9.58
CA PRO A 179 14.33 42.24 9.27
C PRO A 179 14.98 41.27 10.26
N GLY A 180 15.68 40.24 9.73
CA GLY A 180 16.37 39.23 10.53
C GLY A 180 15.53 38.02 10.98
N ARG A 181 14.22 37.98 10.76
CA ARG A 181 13.33 36.88 11.17
C ARG A 181 13.09 35.85 10.08
N ARG A 182 14.11 35.19 9.59
CA ARG A 182 13.93 33.87 9.02
C ARG A 182 13.62 32.93 10.17
N VAL A 183 12.35 32.49 10.29
CA VAL A 183 11.89 31.58 11.36
C VAL A 183 12.68 30.27 11.39
N GLY A 184 13.39 29.97 10.32
CA GLY A 184 14.31 28.82 10.22
C GLY A 184 13.56 27.50 10.10
N TYR A 185 14.28 26.45 10.41
CA TYR A 185 13.78 25.08 10.32
C TYR A 185 14.03 24.33 11.61
N THR A 186 13.18 23.37 11.88
CA THR A 186 13.41 22.31 12.86
C THR A 186 13.71 21.02 12.09
N TYR A 187 14.67 20.26 12.56
CA TYR A 187 15.09 19.02 11.94
C TYR A 187 14.65 17.84 12.81
N LEU A 188 13.71 17.06 12.29
CA LEU A 188 13.20 15.88 12.98
C LEU A 188 14.07 14.70 12.61
N HIS A 189 14.96 14.32 13.53
CA HIS A 189 15.75 13.11 13.42
C HIS A 189 14.92 11.93 13.91
N SER A 190 14.74 10.92 13.07
CA SER A 190 13.93 9.74 13.37
C SER A 190 14.73 8.46 13.15
N ALA A 191 14.58 7.53 14.08
CA ALA A 191 15.10 6.17 13.98
C ALA A 191 13.94 5.19 14.18
N ILE A 192 13.77 4.23 13.26
CA ILE A 192 12.71 3.23 13.34
C ILE A 192 13.28 1.82 13.17
N ASP A 193 12.95 0.92 14.08
CA ASP A 193 13.31 -0.49 13.93
C ASP A 193 12.47 -1.13 12.81
N GLY A 194 13.16 -1.79 11.91
CA GLY A 194 12.56 -2.40 10.73
C GLY A 194 11.68 -3.61 11.03
N PHE A 195 11.78 -4.22 12.20
CA PHE A 195 10.98 -5.36 12.61
C PHE A 195 9.80 -4.93 13.49
N THR A 196 10.06 -4.37 14.65
CA THR A 196 9.04 -3.97 15.64
C THR A 196 8.28 -2.71 15.26
N ARG A 197 8.80 -1.87 14.39
CA ARG A 197 8.32 -0.50 14.07
C ARG A 197 8.47 0.48 15.23
N LEU A 198 9.08 0.08 16.34
CA LEU A 198 9.39 0.99 17.43
C LEU A 198 10.20 2.17 16.90
N ALA A 199 9.86 3.39 17.30
CA ALA A 199 10.43 4.61 16.77
C ALA A 199 10.96 5.53 17.84
N TYR A 200 12.08 6.18 17.58
CA TYR A 200 12.67 7.25 18.38
C TYR A 200 12.80 8.50 17.52
N THR A 201 12.32 9.63 18.01
CA THR A 201 12.36 10.90 17.25
C THR A 201 12.69 12.07 18.16
N GLU A 202 13.57 12.93 17.68
CA GLU A 202 13.94 14.19 18.31
C GLU A 202 13.80 15.36 17.34
N ALA A 203 13.40 16.51 17.88
CA ALA A 203 13.36 17.79 17.17
C ALA A 203 14.64 18.56 17.49
N LEU A 204 15.58 18.62 16.55
CA LEU A 204 16.90 19.23 16.68
C LEU A 204 17.04 20.48 15.82
N GLU A 205 18.13 21.24 16.04
CA GLU A 205 18.32 22.55 15.44
C GLU A 205 18.96 22.47 14.02
N ASP A 206 19.64 21.37 13.72
CA ASP A 206 20.35 21.16 12.45
C ASP A 206 20.41 19.67 12.07
N GLU A 207 21.01 19.38 10.93
CA GLU A 207 21.30 18.06 10.39
C GLU A 207 22.81 17.81 10.22
N GLN A 208 23.66 18.47 11.03
CA GLN A 208 25.09 18.28 10.97
C GLN A 208 25.51 16.87 11.42
N ALA A 209 26.67 16.43 10.99
CA ALA A 209 27.17 15.10 11.34
C ALA A 209 27.29 14.89 12.86
N VAL A 210 27.81 15.90 13.58
CA VAL A 210 27.94 15.85 15.06
C VAL A 210 26.58 15.69 15.74
N THR A 211 25.59 16.48 15.30
CA THR A 211 24.22 16.41 15.81
C THR A 211 23.58 15.05 15.51
N THR A 212 23.78 14.54 14.31
CA THR A 212 23.29 13.22 13.89
C THR A 212 23.95 12.07 14.69
N ILE A 213 25.23 12.17 14.99
CA ILE A 213 25.97 11.22 15.85
C ILE A 213 25.39 11.23 17.27
N GLY A 214 25.19 12.43 17.85
CA GLY A 214 24.58 12.57 19.16
C GLY A 214 23.18 11.96 19.21
N PHE A 215 22.35 12.25 18.22
CA PHE A 215 21.03 11.62 18.05
C PHE A 215 21.13 10.09 17.99
N PHE A 216 22.04 9.56 17.16
CA PHE A 216 22.18 8.10 17.03
C PHE A 216 22.58 7.43 18.36
N CYS A 217 23.46 8.05 19.16
CA CYS A 217 23.82 7.53 20.48
C CYS A 217 22.61 7.46 21.41
N ARG A 218 21.76 8.48 21.45
CA ARG A 218 20.54 8.50 22.27
C ARG A 218 19.48 7.52 21.75
N ALA A 219 19.30 7.43 20.43
CA ALA A 219 18.43 6.44 19.81
C ALA A 219 18.87 5.01 20.14
N ARG A 220 20.19 4.73 20.10
CA ARG A 220 20.73 3.43 20.51
C ARG A 220 20.43 3.11 21.98
N ALA A 221 20.59 4.07 22.88
CA ALA A 221 20.26 3.90 24.29
C ALA A 221 18.75 3.61 24.47
N PHE A 222 17.89 4.32 23.75
CA PHE A 222 16.45 4.06 23.74
C PHE A 222 16.14 2.62 23.28
N PHE A 223 16.69 2.15 22.17
CA PHE A 223 16.48 0.79 21.70
C PHE A 223 17.03 -0.25 22.69
N ALA A 224 18.20 0.00 23.27
CA ALA A 224 18.79 -0.88 24.29
C ALA A 224 17.90 -1.02 25.54
N ALA A 225 17.25 0.07 25.97
CA ALA A 225 16.27 0.04 27.07
C ALA A 225 15.03 -0.82 26.76
N HIS A 226 14.78 -1.09 25.47
CA HIS A 226 13.72 -2.00 25.00
C HIS A 226 14.26 -3.40 24.63
N GLY A 227 15.46 -3.76 25.05
CA GLY A 227 16.08 -5.05 24.76
C GLY A 227 16.51 -5.21 23.29
N ILE A 228 16.56 -4.12 22.52
CA ILE A 228 16.87 -4.13 21.10
C ILE A 228 18.34 -3.70 20.88
N ARG A 229 19.18 -4.63 20.43
CA ARG A 229 20.53 -4.34 19.97
C ARG A 229 20.53 -4.04 18.49
N ILE A 230 21.08 -2.89 18.09
CA ILE A 230 21.15 -2.49 16.68
C ILE A 230 22.29 -3.23 15.97
N ASP A 231 21.96 -4.06 14.97
CA ASP A 231 22.95 -4.74 14.10
C ASP A 231 23.29 -3.89 12.87
N ARG A 232 22.28 -3.29 12.22
CA ARG A 232 22.46 -2.50 11.01
C ARG A 232 21.72 -1.18 11.10
N VAL A 233 22.39 -0.14 10.65
CA VAL A 233 21.85 1.21 10.48
C VAL A 233 21.67 1.47 9.00
N ILE A 234 20.45 1.76 8.56
CA ILE A 234 20.11 2.06 7.17
C ILE A 234 19.82 3.56 7.07
N THR A 235 20.54 4.24 6.19
CA THR A 235 20.37 5.68 5.95
C THR A 235 20.24 5.97 4.45
N ASP A 236 19.78 7.16 4.11
CA ASP A 236 19.96 7.73 2.79
C ASP A 236 21.40 8.16 2.55
N ASN A 237 21.64 8.92 1.47
CA ASN A 237 22.96 9.46 1.11
C ASN A 237 23.11 10.94 1.52
N GLY A 238 22.40 11.41 2.54
CA GLY A 238 22.57 12.75 3.10
C GLY A 238 24.00 13.02 3.55
N ASN A 239 24.44 14.27 3.50
CA ASN A 239 25.83 14.65 3.82
C ASN A 239 26.21 14.27 5.27
N ASN A 240 25.27 14.39 6.21
CA ASN A 240 25.43 13.97 7.61
C ASN A 240 25.73 12.47 7.75
N TYR A 241 25.11 11.62 6.91
CA TYR A 241 25.32 10.17 6.91
C TYR A 241 26.53 9.75 6.06
N ARG A 242 26.97 10.60 5.14
CA ARG A 242 28.20 10.37 4.35
C ARG A 242 29.48 10.68 5.13
N ALA A 243 29.37 11.44 6.22
CA ALA A 243 30.49 11.76 7.07
C ALA A 243 31.18 10.48 7.59
N VAL A 244 32.51 10.45 7.51
CA VAL A 244 33.32 9.32 7.96
C VAL A 244 33.09 9.05 9.44
N ASP A 245 32.98 10.12 10.24
CA ASP A 245 32.79 10.06 11.69
C ASP A 245 31.47 9.37 12.08
N PHE A 246 30.40 9.59 11.29
CA PHE A 246 29.13 8.91 11.55
C PHE A 246 29.28 7.39 11.34
N THR A 247 29.90 6.97 10.24
CA THR A 247 30.14 5.56 9.98
C THR A 247 31.06 4.94 11.02
N ALA A 248 32.16 5.62 11.37
CA ALA A 248 33.10 5.18 12.40
C ALA A 248 32.39 5.01 13.76
N LYS A 249 31.51 5.95 14.11
CA LYS A 249 30.73 5.86 15.36
C LYS A 249 29.77 4.67 15.36
N VAL A 250 29.06 4.42 14.27
CA VAL A 250 28.18 3.24 14.15
C VAL A 250 28.97 1.95 14.35
N VAL A 251 30.12 1.83 13.71
CA VAL A 251 31.01 0.66 13.80
C VAL A 251 31.60 0.50 15.20
N SER A 252 32.09 1.58 15.82
CA SER A 252 32.63 1.54 17.19
C SER A 252 31.62 1.09 18.24
N LEU A 253 30.32 1.23 17.96
CA LEU A 253 29.23 0.78 18.80
C LEU A 253 28.70 -0.64 18.43
N GLY A 254 29.43 -1.35 17.55
CA GLY A 254 29.14 -2.74 17.17
C GLY A 254 28.08 -2.90 16.09
N GLY A 255 27.67 -1.81 15.42
CA GLY A 255 26.73 -1.84 14.32
C GLY A 255 27.40 -1.83 12.94
N ARG A 256 26.63 -2.06 11.89
CA ARG A 256 27.03 -1.93 10.49
C ARG A 256 26.24 -0.81 9.83
N HIS A 257 26.93 0.14 9.21
CA HIS A 257 26.27 1.23 8.48
C HIS A 257 26.07 0.86 7.00
N HIS A 258 24.84 0.95 6.52
CA HIS A 258 24.44 0.71 5.14
C HIS A 258 23.70 1.93 4.59
N ARG A 259 24.29 2.57 3.58
CA ARG A 259 23.61 3.60 2.81
C ARG A 259 22.78 2.95 1.69
N ILE A 260 21.57 3.47 1.46
CA ILE A 260 20.75 2.99 0.34
C ILE A 260 21.45 3.31 -1.00
N ARG A 261 21.17 2.50 -2.03
CA ARG A 261 21.64 2.80 -3.38
C ARG A 261 21.01 4.10 -3.88
N PRO A 262 21.74 4.95 -4.60
CA PRO A 262 21.17 6.12 -5.25
C PRO A 262 19.92 5.77 -6.03
N TYR A 263 18.95 6.67 -6.06
CA TYR A 263 17.66 6.51 -6.76
C TYR A 263 16.83 5.28 -6.35
N THR A 264 17.07 4.72 -5.15
CA THR A 264 16.32 3.57 -4.66
C THR A 264 15.65 3.87 -3.29
N PRO A 265 14.69 4.81 -3.24
CA PRO A 265 14.07 5.25 -1.98
C PRO A 265 13.34 4.12 -1.25
N ARG A 266 12.91 3.08 -1.97
CA ARG A 266 12.20 1.92 -1.39
C ARG A 266 12.95 1.24 -0.23
N HIS A 267 14.27 1.37 -0.16
CA HIS A 267 15.08 0.78 0.91
C HIS A 267 14.88 1.51 2.24
N ASN A 268 14.52 2.80 2.23
CA ASN A 268 14.23 3.58 3.44
C ASN A 268 12.71 3.79 3.70
N GLY A 269 11.87 3.10 2.94
CA GLY A 269 10.41 3.27 2.96
C GLY A 269 9.72 3.09 4.32
N LYS A 270 10.40 2.48 5.33
CA LYS A 270 9.83 2.33 6.67
C LYS A 270 9.84 3.64 7.44
N VAL A 271 10.98 4.35 7.45
CA VAL A 271 11.08 5.67 8.09
C VAL A 271 10.33 6.73 7.29
N GLU A 272 10.32 6.64 5.96
CA GLU A 272 9.50 7.52 5.12
C GLU A 272 8.00 7.39 5.46
N ARG A 273 7.52 6.16 5.61
CA ARG A 273 6.14 5.91 6.03
C ARG A 273 5.85 6.45 7.43
N TYR A 274 6.77 6.27 8.37
CA TYR A 274 6.68 6.85 9.71
C TYR A 274 6.63 8.37 9.66
N ASN A 275 7.53 9.00 8.91
CA ASN A 275 7.56 10.44 8.72
C ASN A 275 6.27 10.98 8.10
N ARG A 276 5.65 10.23 7.19
CA ARG A 276 4.35 10.58 6.63
C ARG A 276 3.24 10.53 7.66
N LEU A 277 3.19 9.48 8.48
CA LEU A 277 2.21 9.39 9.57
C LEU A 277 2.37 10.55 10.56
N MET A 278 3.61 10.89 10.92
CA MET A 278 3.92 12.04 11.78
C MET A 278 3.43 13.36 11.19
N VAL A 279 3.57 13.54 9.86
CA VAL A 279 3.05 14.71 9.14
C VAL A 279 1.53 14.79 9.24
N ASP A 280 0.86 13.67 8.96
CA ASP A 280 -0.60 13.61 8.86
C ASP A 280 -1.27 13.66 10.23
N GLU A 281 -0.69 13.02 11.25
CA GLU A 281 -1.33 12.81 12.55
C GLU A 281 -0.93 13.85 13.63
N VAL A 282 0.21 14.53 13.49
CA VAL A 282 0.66 15.52 14.49
C VAL A 282 1.18 16.82 13.89
N LEU A 283 2.14 16.81 12.97
CA LEU A 283 2.85 18.02 12.57
C LEU A 283 1.94 19.06 11.90
N TYR A 284 0.96 18.60 11.15
CA TYR A 284 0.01 19.45 10.42
C TYR A 284 -1.46 19.06 10.65
N ALA A 285 -1.73 18.16 11.59
CA ALA A 285 -3.09 17.75 11.94
C ALA A 285 -3.93 18.89 12.55
N ARG A 286 -3.27 19.84 13.19
CA ARG A 286 -3.89 21.03 13.78
C ARG A 286 -2.95 22.24 13.66
N PRO A 287 -3.46 23.49 13.73
CA PRO A 287 -2.62 24.66 13.87
C PRO A 287 -1.96 24.69 15.26
N TYR A 288 -0.72 25.13 15.28
CA TYR A 288 0.03 25.36 16.52
C TYR A 288 0.37 26.85 16.66
N THR A 289 0.34 27.37 17.86
CA THR A 289 0.64 28.77 18.17
C THR A 289 2.13 29.01 18.41
N SER A 290 2.92 27.95 18.64
CA SER A 290 4.38 28.06 18.81
C SER A 290 5.07 26.76 18.39
N GLU A 291 6.37 26.84 18.16
CA GLU A 291 7.21 25.69 17.88
C GLU A 291 7.32 24.77 19.12
N THR A 292 7.34 25.36 20.31
CA THR A 292 7.36 24.61 21.58
C THR A 292 6.12 23.73 21.70
N ALA A 293 4.93 24.29 21.48
CA ALA A 293 3.68 23.53 21.54
C ALA A 293 3.64 22.36 20.53
N ARG A 294 4.24 22.56 19.32
CA ARG A 294 4.37 21.47 18.34
C ARG A 294 5.36 20.38 18.79
N ARG A 295 6.50 20.75 19.39
CA ARG A 295 7.49 19.81 19.93
C ARG A 295 6.90 18.98 21.07
N GLU A 296 6.15 19.58 21.95
CA GLU A 296 5.44 18.86 23.04
C GLU A 296 4.41 17.88 22.48
N ALA A 297 3.60 18.32 21.50
CA ALA A 297 2.64 17.44 20.85
C ALA A 297 3.33 16.29 20.11
N LEU A 298 4.50 16.52 19.51
CA LEU A 298 5.30 15.48 18.87
C LEU A 298 5.77 14.44 19.90
N ALA A 299 6.27 14.85 21.05
CA ALA A 299 6.71 13.93 22.10
C ALA A 299 5.57 13.02 22.59
N VAL A 300 4.39 13.61 22.80
CA VAL A 300 3.18 12.86 23.18
C VAL A 300 2.77 11.89 22.06
N TRP A 301 2.81 12.35 20.79
CA TRP A 301 2.46 11.50 19.65
C TRP A 301 3.43 10.33 19.47
N VAL A 302 4.74 10.53 19.62
CA VAL A 302 5.74 9.45 19.53
C VAL A 302 5.48 8.38 20.61
N ASN A 303 5.12 8.81 21.81
CA ASN A 303 4.72 7.88 22.88
C ASN A 303 3.44 7.11 22.48
N HIS A 304 2.41 7.81 22.01
CA HIS A 304 1.18 7.18 21.51
C HIS A 304 1.47 6.20 20.36
N TYR A 305 2.29 6.58 19.40
CA TYR A 305 2.68 5.73 18.28
C TYR A 305 3.32 4.41 18.74
N ASN A 306 4.23 4.49 19.71
CA ASN A 306 4.97 3.34 20.19
C ASN A 306 4.15 2.39 21.06
N TYR A 307 3.29 2.92 21.94
CA TYR A 307 2.68 2.14 23.02
C TYR A 307 1.16 1.97 22.89
N HIS A 308 0.49 2.75 22.06
CA HIS A 308 -0.99 2.74 22.02
C HIS A 308 -1.56 2.60 20.60
N ARG A 309 -0.85 3.07 19.58
CA ARG A 309 -1.35 3.08 18.21
C ARG A 309 -1.32 1.67 17.60
N PRO A 310 -2.48 1.11 17.13
CA PRO A 310 -2.49 -0.15 16.41
C PRO A 310 -1.68 -0.05 15.12
N HIS A 311 -0.85 -1.05 14.84
CA HIS A 311 -0.04 -1.11 13.66
C HIS A 311 -0.26 -2.43 12.89
N THR A 312 -0.68 -2.35 11.63
CA THR A 312 -1.05 -3.53 10.81
C THR A 312 0.09 -4.54 10.68
N SER A 313 1.35 -4.08 10.54
CA SER A 313 2.50 -4.99 10.45
C SER A 313 2.92 -5.59 11.80
N CYS A 314 2.29 -5.17 12.89
CA CYS A 314 2.46 -5.72 14.24
C CYS A 314 1.22 -6.52 14.68
N GLY A 315 0.41 -7.03 13.75
CA GLY A 315 -0.82 -7.76 14.07
C GLY A 315 -1.90 -6.89 14.71
N ASN A 316 -1.93 -5.59 14.40
CA ASN A 316 -2.79 -4.56 15.02
C ASN A 316 -2.47 -4.26 16.49
N ALA A 317 -1.34 -4.73 16.99
CA ALA A 317 -0.80 -4.32 18.30
C ALA A 317 0.13 -3.10 18.14
N PRO A 318 0.40 -2.36 19.22
CA PRO A 318 1.37 -1.27 19.20
C PRO A 318 2.80 -1.77 18.92
N PRO A 319 3.68 -0.94 18.31
CA PRO A 319 5.08 -1.30 18.04
C PRO A 319 5.85 -1.87 19.21
N ALA A 320 5.68 -1.31 20.40
CA ALA A 320 6.37 -1.76 21.62
C ALA A 320 6.02 -3.19 22.03
N SER A 321 4.86 -3.72 21.63
CA SER A 321 4.45 -5.10 21.93
C SER A 321 5.34 -6.17 21.27
N LEU A 322 6.06 -5.81 20.21
CA LEU A 322 7.01 -6.69 19.51
C LEU A 322 8.47 -6.50 19.99
N ALA A 323 8.72 -5.58 20.93
CA ALA A 323 10.02 -5.45 21.56
C ALA A 323 10.26 -6.65 22.48
N PRO A 324 11.52 -7.12 22.65
CA PRO A 324 11.84 -8.14 23.62
C PRO A 324 11.39 -7.69 25.04
N ALA A 325 10.85 -8.63 25.81
CA ALA A 325 10.49 -8.34 27.20
C ALA A 325 11.74 -7.95 27.98
N THR A 326 11.76 -6.72 28.48
CA THR A 326 12.79 -6.25 29.43
C THR A 326 12.23 -6.29 30.83
N SER A 327 13.06 -6.67 31.80
CA SER A 327 12.69 -6.76 33.23
C SER A 327 12.33 -5.41 33.85
N CYS A 328 12.46 -4.30 33.14
CA CYS A 328 12.10 -2.96 33.58
C CYS A 328 11.25 -2.26 32.49
N PRO A 329 9.91 -2.19 32.66
CA PRO A 329 9.10 -1.36 31.75
C PRO A 329 9.49 0.11 31.94
N PRO A 330 9.74 0.88 30.85
CA PRO A 330 9.93 2.31 31.01
C PRO A 330 8.66 2.91 31.60
N THR A 331 8.78 3.49 32.76
CA THR A 331 7.70 4.23 33.45
C THR A 331 7.30 5.44 32.60
N ALA A 332 6.44 5.24 31.64
CA ALA A 332 5.78 6.32 30.89
C ALA A 332 4.55 6.76 31.71
N ARG A 333 4.70 7.75 32.57
CA ARG A 333 3.54 8.47 33.12
C ARG A 333 2.82 9.17 31.98
N LEU A 334 1.68 8.60 31.57
CA LEU A 334 0.74 9.18 30.63
C LEU A 334 0.24 10.52 31.19
N ARG A 335 0.55 11.61 30.48
CA ARG A 335 -0.36 12.76 30.45
C ARG A 335 -1.38 12.47 29.35
N THR A 336 -2.60 12.19 29.74
CA THR A 336 -3.75 12.05 28.83
C THR A 336 -3.95 13.36 28.08
N LEU A 337 -3.97 13.29 26.76
CA LEU A 337 -4.42 14.42 25.93
C LEU A 337 -5.91 14.67 26.17
N PRO A 338 -6.34 15.91 26.26
CA PRO A 338 -7.76 16.23 26.23
C PRO A 338 -8.37 15.76 24.89
N PRO A 339 -9.63 15.31 24.88
CA PRO A 339 -10.30 14.90 23.65
C PRO A 339 -10.34 16.04 22.65
N SER A 340 -10.10 15.72 21.38
CA SER A 340 -10.20 16.69 20.27
C SER A 340 -11.61 17.28 20.24
N PRO A 341 -11.77 18.60 20.07
CA PRO A 341 -13.09 19.19 19.88
C PRO A 341 -13.77 18.60 18.64
N PRO A 342 -15.11 18.42 18.64
CA PRO A 342 -15.84 17.89 17.51
C PRO A 342 -15.62 18.81 16.29
N ARG A 343 -15.50 18.19 15.11
CA ARG A 343 -15.40 18.94 13.85
C ARG A 343 -16.67 19.80 13.71
N SER A 344 -16.52 21.09 13.80
CA SER A 344 -17.59 22.03 13.45
C SER A 344 -17.91 21.83 11.96
N GLY A 345 -19.17 21.47 11.68
CA GLY A 345 -19.68 21.32 10.32
C GLY A 345 -19.51 22.62 9.55
N TRP A 346 -19.11 22.50 8.31
CA TRP A 346 -19.12 23.60 7.35
C TRP A 346 -20.60 24.01 7.13
N VAL A 347 -20.98 25.15 7.69
CA VAL A 347 -22.21 25.83 7.29
C VAL A 347 -21.87 26.60 6.03
N THR A 348 -22.44 26.22 4.91
CA THR A 348 -22.45 27.00 3.66
C THR A 348 -23.37 28.19 3.86
N PRO A 349 -22.93 29.45 3.59
CA PRO A 349 -23.85 30.57 3.48
C PRO A 349 -24.60 30.46 2.15
N GLY A 350 -25.94 30.57 2.25
CA GLY A 350 -26.85 30.74 1.11
C GLY A 350 -26.70 32.09 0.42
#